data_5b1b5b1feca601c556c1118a8be55ee5
#
_entry.id   5b1b5b1feca601c556c1118a8be55ee5
#
_cell.length_a   1.000
_cell.length_b   1.000
_cell.length_c   1.000
_cell.angle_alpha   90.00
_cell.angle_beta   90.00
_cell.angle_gamma   90.00
#
_symmetry.space_group_name_H-M   'P 1'
#
loop_
_entity.id
_entity.type
_entity.pdbx_description
1 polymer ?
#
loop_
_entity_poly.entity_id
_entity_poly.type
_entity_poly.pdbx_seq_one_letter_code
_entity_poly.pdbx_strand_id
1 'polypeptide(L)'
;SRMCAMGHRPICQDTGIVTVCVKVGMQVQWEGDMSLTDMINQGVREAYLLPDNILRASILSDPDGARKNTGDNTPAVIHYEIVPGNKVSIDVAAKGGGSEAKSKFAMLNPSDSVVDWVLKMVPTMGAGWCPPGILGIGIGGTAEKAMLMAKEALLEHIDIHELQVKGAENRNEELRLELFDKVNALGIGAQGLGGLTTVLDIKIKDYPSHAANKAVAIIPNCAATRHAHFELDGSGPVQLDPPNLEDWPDITWEQDESVGRVNLDTVTQADIEQWKPGDTLLLSGKMLTGRDAAHKKMTDIL
;
A
#
# COMPACT_ATOMS: atom_id res chain seq x y z
N SER A 1 9.94 10.70 2.09
CA SER A 1 9.60 10.23 3.46
C SER A 1 10.08 11.20 4.53
N ARG A 2 11.41 11.52 4.59
CA ARG A 2 11.99 12.41 5.63
C ARG A 2 11.29 13.77 5.73
N MET A 3 11.04 14.47 4.61
CA MET A 3 10.30 15.74 4.62
C MET A 3 8.87 15.62 5.18
N CYS A 4 8.19 14.51 4.91
CA CYS A 4 6.84 14.28 5.46
C CYS A 4 6.89 14.06 6.96
N ALA A 5 7.86 13.27 7.44
CA ALA A 5 8.05 13.01 8.86
C ALA A 5 8.42 14.30 9.63
N MET A 6 9.38 15.09 9.13
CA MET A 6 9.77 16.37 9.73
C MET A 6 8.63 17.41 9.74
N GLY A 7 7.80 17.41 8.70
CA GLY A 7 6.69 18.34 8.53
C GLY A 7 5.37 17.88 9.13
N HIS A 8 5.32 16.72 9.79
CA HIS A 8 4.10 16.10 10.29
C HIS A 8 3.00 16.05 9.20
N ARG A 9 3.36 15.59 8.01
CA ARG A 9 2.45 15.49 6.87
C ARG A 9 2.38 14.07 6.35
N PRO A 10 1.20 13.56 5.97
CA PRO A 10 1.10 12.25 5.35
C PRO A 10 1.80 12.25 3.99
N ILE A 11 2.49 11.15 3.66
CA ILE A 11 3.15 10.98 2.35
C ILE A 11 2.15 10.92 1.18
N CYS A 12 0.88 10.63 1.46
CA CYS A 12 -0.22 10.55 0.50
C CYS A 12 -1.49 11.11 1.13
N GLN A 13 -2.33 11.79 0.32
CA GLN A 13 -3.63 12.30 0.77
C GLN A 13 -4.66 11.19 1.03
N ASP A 14 -4.48 10.02 0.43
CA ASP A 14 -5.30 8.84 0.72
C ASP A 14 -4.77 8.16 1.97
N THR A 15 -5.47 8.34 3.07
CA THR A 15 -5.08 7.81 4.38
C THR A 15 -5.67 6.44 4.67
N GLY A 16 -6.48 5.92 3.75
CA GLY A 16 -6.73 4.52 3.59
C GLY A 16 -7.87 3.93 4.41
N ILE A 17 -8.02 2.62 4.23
CA ILE A 17 -8.88 1.72 5.00
C ILE A 17 -8.00 1.05 6.04
N VAL A 18 -8.42 1.06 7.30
CA VAL A 18 -7.70 0.34 8.35
C VAL A 18 -7.99 -1.15 8.20
N THR A 19 -6.93 -1.92 7.96
CA THR A 19 -6.97 -3.39 7.97
C THR A 19 -6.18 -3.88 9.17
N VAL A 20 -6.74 -4.82 9.92
CA VAL A 20 -6.12 -5.38 11.12
C VAL A 20 -6.11 -6.90 11.02
N CYS A 21 -4.92 -7.49 11.11
CA CYS A 21 -4.76 -8.93 11.27
C CYS A 21 -4.41 -9.23 12.72
N VAL A 22 -5.23 -10.03 13.37
CA VAL A 22 -5.12 -10.35 14.81
C VAL A 22 -4.90 -11.83 14.99
N LYS A 23 -3.76 -12.20 15.57
CA LYS A 23 -3.48 -13.56 16.02
C LYS A 23 -3.71 -13.65 17.52
N VAL A 24 -4.72 -14.41 17.91
CA VAL A 24 -5.10 -14.57 19.32
C VAL A 24 -4.60 -15.91 19.83
N GLY A 25 -3.75 -15.88 20.84
CA GLY A 25 -3.30 -17.10 21.53
C GLY A 25 -4.45 -17.82 22.24
N MET A 26 -4.52 -19.16 22.12
CA MET A 26 -5.57 -19.98 22.71
C MET A 26 -5.66 -19.86 24.25
N GLN A 27 -4.62 -19.37 24.91
CA GLN A 27 -4.55 -19.21 26.36
C GLN A 27 -4.79 -17.76 26.81
N VAL A 28 -5.11 -16.86 25.88
CA VAL A 28 -5.45 -15.47 26.21
C VAL A 28 -6.77 -15.43 26.99
N GLN A 29 -6.78 -14.67 28.08
CA GLN A 29 -7.97 -14.40 28.87
C GLN A 29 -8.32 -12.92 28.74
N TRP A 30 -9.58 -12.64 28.48
CA TRP A 30 -10.09 -11.28 28.32
C TRP A 30 -10.82 -10.87 29.60
N GLU A 31 -10.49 -9.66 30.09
CA GLU A 31 -11.19 -9.02 31.18
C GLU A 31 -11.99 -7.83 30.63
N GLY A 32 -13.31 -7.82 30.87
CA GLY A 32 -14.20 -6.76 30.42
C GLY A 32 -15.31 -7.23 29.50
N ASP A 33 -16.26 -6.34 29.22
CA ASP A 33 -17.51 -6.63 28.49
C ASP A 33 -17.47 -6.21 27.02
N MET A 34 -16.43 -5.50 26.60
CA MET A 34 -16.30 -5.02 25.22
C MET A 34 -15.72 -6.11 24.31
N SER A 35 -16.31 -6.31 23.15
CA SER A 35 -15.77 -7.26 22.17
C SER A 35 -14.41 -6.74 21.61
N LEU A 36 -13.53 -7.66 21.21
CA LEU A 36 -12.26 -7.30 20.59
C LEU A 36 -12.45 -6.44 19.31
N THR A 37 -13.49 -6.72 18.54
CA THR A 37 -13.88 -5.91 17.37
C THR A 37 -14.21 -4.48 17.79
N ASP A 38 -14.95 -4.28 18.85
CA ASP A 38 -15.32 -2.94 19.33
C ASP A 38 -14.11 -2.21 19.92
N MET A 39 -13.22 -2.91 20.64
CA MET A 39 -11.97 -2.34 21.14
C MET A 39 -11.11 -1.81 19.98
N ILE A 40 -10.93 -2.59 18.92
CA ILE A 40 -10.17 -2.19 17.74
C ILE A 40 -10.83 -0.99 17.06
N ASN A 41 -12.15 -1.02 16.84
CA ASN A 41 -12.86 0.10 16.23
C ASN A 41 -12.84 1.36 17.10
N GLN A 42 -12.87 1.21 18.42
CA GLN A 42 -12.69 2.34 19.33
C GLN A 42 -11.30 2.96 19.16
N GLY A 43 -10.23 2.16 19.13
CA GLY A 43 -8.87 2.66 18.90
C GLY A 43 -8.73 3.38 17.55
N VAL A 44 -9.34 2.84 16.48
CA VAL A 44 -9.37 3.51 15.16
C VAL A 44 -10.09 4.85 15.25
N ARG A 45 -11.28 4.89 15.85
CA ARG A 45 -12.05 6.12 16.04
C ARG A 45 -11.26 7.17 16.79
N GLU A 46 -10.68 6.80 17.92
CA GLU A 46 -9.87 7.70 18.74
C GLU A 46 -8.71 8.28 17.95
N ALA A 47 -7.96 7.42 17.22
CA ALA A 47 -6.83 7.87 16.40
C ALA A 47 -7.24 8.88 15.31
N TYR A 48 -8.35 8.64 14.61
CA TYR A 48 -8.81 9.54 13.56
C TYR A 48 -9.51 10.81 14.06
N LEU A 49 -9.94 10.85 15.31
CA LEU A 49 -10.56 12.01 15.95
C LEU A 49 -9.61 12.82 16.84
N LEU A 50 -8.37 12.38 17.05
CA LEU A 50 -7.37 13.15 17.79
C LEU A 50 -7.21 14.55 17.18
N PRO A 51 -7.12 15.61 18.00
CA PRO A 51 -6.96 16.99 17.52
C PRO A 51 -5.75 17.19 16.60
N ASP A 52 -4.67 16.46 16.87
CA ASP A 52 -3.41 16.53 16.09
C ASP A 52 -3.36 15.52 14.95
N ASN A 53 -4.46 14.81 14.69
CA ASN A 53 -4.51 13.82 13.61
C ASN A 53 -4.40 14.50 12.26
N ILE A 54 -3.45 14.03 11.44
CA ILE A 54 -3.22 14.47 10.07
C ILE A 54 -3.87 13.55 9.03
N LEU A 55 -4.44 12.41 9.47
CA LEU A 55 -5.13 11.46 8.62
C LEU A 55 -6.62 11.83 8.54
N ARG A 56 -7.20 11.77 7.37
CA ARG A 56 -8.63 12.01 7.19
C ARG A 56 -9.42 10.72 7.09
N ALA A 57 -10.64 10.70 7.61
CA ALA A 57 -11.55 9.59 7.43
C ALA A 57 -11.96 9.44 5.95
N SER A 58 -11.90 8.22 5.44
CA SER A 58 -12.18 7.85 4.05
C SER A 58 -13.25 6.77 3.91
N ILE A 59 -13.74 6.23 5.03
CA ILE A 59 -14.74 5.15 5.02
C ILE A 59 -16.13 5.73 4.77
N LEU A 60 -16.85 5.11 3.86
CA LEU A 60 -18.20 5.47 3.49
C LEU A 60 -19.16 4.37 3.91
N SER A 61 -20.17 4.73 4.69
CA SER A 61 -21.33 3.88 4.93
C SER A 61 -22.19 3.82 3.67
N ASP A 62 -23.02 2.77 3.56
CA ASP A 62 -23.93 2.56 2.43
C ASP A 62 -23.20 2.65 1.08
N PRO A 63 -22.29 1.70 0.77
CA PRO A 63 -21.38 1.81 -0.35
C PRO A 63 -22.06 1.80 -1.72
N ASP A 64 -23.24 1.22 -1.85
CA ASP A 64 -24.04 1.18 -3.07
C ASP A 64 -25.13 2.29 -3.11
N GLY A 65 -25.37 2.96 -1.99
CA GLY A 65 -26.40 4.02 -1.86
C GLY A 65 -25.82 5.41 -1.61
N ALA A 66 -26.12 5.97 -0.46
CA ALA A 66 -25.81 7.36 -0.11
C ALA A 66 -24.32 7.68 0.05
N ARG A 67 -23.45 6.68 0.26
CA ARG A 67 -21.99 6.81 0.36
C ARG A 67 -21.54 7.90 1.35
N LYS A 68 -22.16 7.94 2.52
CA LYS A 68 -21.89 8.96 3.54
C LYS A 68 -20.61 8.63 4.31
N ASN A 69 -19.69 9.60 4.42
CA ASN A 69 -18.48 9.44 5.21
C ASN A 69 -18.81 9.19 6.69
N THR A 70 -18.17 8.20 7.30
CA THR A 70 -18.37 7.85 8.71
C THR A 70 -17.82 8.91 9.66
N GLY A 71 -16.83 9.69 9.21
CA GLY A 71 -16.20 10.76 9.96
C GLY A 71 -15.08 10.33 10.88
N ASP A 72 -15.02 9.05 11.25
CA ASP A 72 -14.07 8.47 12.21
C ASP A 72 -13.25 7.29 11.64
N ASN A 73 -13.38 7.06 10.35
CA ASN A 73 -12.73 5.98 9.59
C ASN A 73 -13.05 4.55 10.08
N THR A 74 -14.15 4.38 10.80
CA THR A 74 -14.66 3.04 11.19
C THR A 74 -15.78 2.57 10.25
N PRO A 75 -16.03 1.23 10.20
CA PRO A 75 -15.30 0.16 10.84
C PRO A 75 -13.97 -0.19 10.14
N ALA A 76 -13.04 -0.75 10.89
CA ALA A 76 -11.87 -1.41 10.34
C ALA A 76 -12.24 -2.76 9.70
N VAL A 77 -11.42 -3.21 8.75
CA VAL A 77 -11.50 -4.59 8.22
C VAL A 77 -10.61 -5.47 9.08
N ILE A 78 -11.21 -6.36 9.86
CA ILE A 78 -10.50 -7.15 10.87
C ILE A 78 -10.53 -8.63 10.51
N HIS A 79 -9.35 -9.26 10.52
CA HIS A 79 -9.19 -10.69 10.34
C HIS A 79 -8.61 -11.31 11.60
N TYR A 80 -9.20 -12.42 12.04
CA TYR A 80 -8.79 -13.14 13.24
C TYR A 80 -8.24 -14.52 12.92
N GLU A 81 -7.15 -14.87 13.58
CA GLU A 81 -6.58 -16.21 13.58
C GLU A 81 -6.36 -16.67 15.02
N ILE A 82 -6.76 -17.90 15.35
CA ILE A 82 -6.49 -18.51 16.64
C ILE A 82 -5.20 -19.33 16.52
N VAL A 83 -4.23 -19.02 17.38
CA VAL A 83 -2.89 -19.62 17.37
C VAL A 83 -2.53 -20.19 18.74
N PRO A 84 -1.58 -21.12 18.86
CA PRO A 84 -1.06 -21.53 20.16
C PRO A 84 -0.43 -20.34 20.91
N GLY A 85 -0.49 -20.35 22.25
CA GLY A 85 0.16 -19.36 23.10
C GLY A 85 -0.78 -18.49 23.90
N ASN A 86 -0.24 -17.48 24.57
CA ASN A 86 -0.92 -16.59 25.51
C ASN A 86 -0.77 -15.10 25.18
N LYS A 87 -0.39 -14.77 23.95
CA LYS A 87 -0.23 -13.40 23.47
C LYS A 87 -1.25 -13.09 22.38
N VAL A 88 -1.46 -11.81 22.13
CA VAL A 88 -2.17 -11.31 20.96
C VAL A 88 -1.18 -10.56 20.09
N SER A 89 -0.99 -11.02 18.86
CA SER A 89 -0.17 -10.33 17.87
C SER A 89 -1.08 -9.55 16.92
N ILE A 90 -0.77 -8.30 16.66
CA ILE A 90 -1.61 -7.39 15.90
C ILE A 90 -0.76 -6.71 14.83
N ASP A 91 -1.19 -6.88 13.57
CA ASP A 91 -0.70 -6.13 12.43
C ASP A 91 -1.77 -5.14 12.01
N VAL A 92 -1.44 -3.85 11.96
CA VAL A 92 -2.35 -2.77 11.55
C VAL A 92 -1.80 -2.08 10.32
N ALA A 93 -2.64 -1.89 9.33
CA ALA A 93 -2.31 -1.12 8.14
C ALA A 93 -3.40 -0.11 7.79
N ALA A 94 -3.03 1.13 7.52
CA ALA A 94 -3.90 2.11 6.88
C ALA A 94 -3.61 2.10 5.37
N LYS A 95 -4.32 1.23 4.63
CA LYS A 95 -4.07 0.94 3.22
C LYS A 95 -4.88 1.85 2.29
N GLY A 96 -4.21 2.52 1.34
CA GLY A 96 -4.85 3.41 0.38
C GLY A 96 -5.88 2.72 -0.52
N GLY A 97 -7.02 3.36 -0.74
CA GLY A 97 -8.12 2.84 -1.55
C GLY A 97 -7.76 2.72 -3.04
N GLY A 98 -6.88 3.58 -3.56
CA GLY A 98 -6.42 3.50 -4.95
C GLY A 98 -5.70 2.19 -5.24
N SER A 99 -4.79 1.78 -4.38
CA SER A 99 -4.10 0.49 -4.51
C SER A 99 -5.03 -0.69 -4.21
N GLU A 100 -5.95 -0.55 -3.25
CA GLU A 100 -6.95 -1.59 -2.96
C GLU A 100 -7.82 -1.91 -4.18
N ALA A 101 -8.27 -0.88 -4.89
CA ALA A 101 -9.11 -1.00 -6.09
C ALA A 101 -8.42 -1.68 -7.29
N LYS A 102 -7.10 -1.92 -7.21
CA LYS A 102 -6.34 -2.59 -8.28
C LYS A 102 -6.01 -4.05 -7.99
N SER A 103 -6.56 -4.60 -6.92
CA SER A 103 -6.45 -6.03 -6.59
C SER A 103 -6.94 -6.90 -7.75
N LYS A 104 -6.27 -8.02 -7.96
CA LYS A 104 -6.59 -9.00 -9.01
C LYS A 104 -6.69 -10.39 -8.41
N PHE A 105 -7.59 -11.17 -8.97
CA PHE A 105 -7.78 -12.58 -8.61
C PHE A 105 -8.05 -13.40 -9.87
N ALA A 106 -7.55 -14.62 -9.88
CA ALA A 106 -7.92 -15.63 -10.87
C ALA A 106 -7.87 -17.03 -10.28
N MET A 107 -8.69 -17.90 -10.85
CA MET A 107 -8.58 -19.33 -10.66
C MET A 107 -7.84 -19.88 -11.89
N LEU A 108 -6.56 -20.18 -11.73
CA LEU A 108 -5.71 -20.71 -12.79
C LEU A 108 -5.88 -22.22 -12.91
N ASN A 109 -5.59 -22.77 -14.11
CA ASN A 109 -5.41 -24.21 -14.25
C ASN A 109 -4.11 -24.64 -13.55
N PRO A 110 -3.98 -25.89 -13.10
CA PRO A 110 -2.75 -26.37 -12.46
C PRO A 110 -1.48 -26.19 -13.29
N SER A 111 -1.59 -26.24 -14.62
CA SER A 111 -0.48 -26.06 -15.56
C SER A 111 -0.12 -24.60 -15.85
N ASP A 112 -0.98 -23.64 -15.53
CA ASP A 112 -0.75 -22.24 -15.83
C ASP A 112 0.40 -21.68 -14.97
N SER A 113 1.21 -20.81 -15.56
CA SER A 113 2.31 -20.13 -14.88
C SER A 113 1.80 -18.96 -14.03
N VAL A 114 2.15 -18.95 -12.74
CA VAL A 114 1.88 -17.82 -11.86
C VAL A 114 2.65 -16.58 -12.31
N VAL A 115 3.91 -16.76 -12.74
CA VAL A 115 4.76 -15.65 -13.22
C VAL A 115 4.12 -14.97 -14.43
N ASP A 116 3.71 -15.75 -15.43
CA ASP A 116 3.11 -15.17 -16.64
C ASP A 116 1.79 -14.46 -16.35
N TRP A 117 0.99 -15.01 -15.41
CA TRP A 117 -0.24 -14.36 -15.00
C TRP A 117 0.03 -13.03 -14.28
N VAL A 118 1.00 -12.99 -13.35
CA VAL A 118 1.39 -11.76 -12.65
C VAL A 118 1.86 -10.70 -13.66
N LEU A 119 2.77 -11.06 -14.56
CA LEU A 119 3.31 -10.16 -15.58
C LEU A 119 2.22 -9.63 -16.54
N LYS A 120 1.20 -10.45 -16.82
CA LYS A 120 0.03 -10.02 -17.59
C LYS A 120 -0.87 -9.07 -16.80
N MET A 121 -1.04 -9.27 -15.49
CA MET A 121 -1.97 -8.50 -14.67
C MET A 121 -1.41 -7.16 -14.23
N VAL A 122 -0.12 -7.08 -13.89
CA VAL A 122 0.50 -5.84 -13.37
C VAL A 122 0.28 -4.64 -14.30
N PRO A 123 0.52 -4.71 -15.63
CA PRO A 123 0.24 -3.59 -16.53
C PRO A 123 -1.24 -3.16 -16.54
N THR A 124 -2.18 -4.11 -16.33
CA THR A 124 -3.62 -3.79 -16.31
C THR A 124 -4.06 -3.00 -15.06
N MET A 125 -3.21 -2.90 -14.06
CA MET A 125 -3.49 -2.08 -12.87
C MET A 125 -3.34 -0.58 -13.17
N GLY A 126 -2.62 -0.23 -14.24
CA GLY A 126 -2.34 1.15 -14.63
C GLY A 126 -1.56 1.90 -13.55
N ALA A 127 -1.65 3.22 -13.54
CA ALA A 127 -1.02 4.08 -12.53
C ALA A 127 -1.80 4.17 -11.20
N GLY A 128 -3.04 3.65 -11.15
CA GLY A 128 -3.97 3.88 -10.04
C GLY A 128 -3.57 3.26 -8.70
N TRP A 129 -2.60 2.33 -8.68
CA TRP A 129 -2.04 1.80 -7.42
C TRP A 129 -0.80 2.57 -6.95
N CYS A 130 -0.40 3.61 -7.68
CA CYS A 130 0.71 4.51 -7.38
C CYS A 130 2.06 3.78 -7.25
N PRO A 131 2.55 3.10 -8.31
CA PRO A 131 3.89 2.53 -8.29
C PRO A 131 4.97 3.64 -8.14
N PRO A 132 6.17 3.32 -7.61
CA PRO A 132 6.59 2.00 -7.15
C PRO A 132 5.95 1.63 -5.83
N GLY A 133 5.66 0.34 -5.65
CA GLY A 133 5.01 -0.15 -4.44
C GLY A 133 5.32 -1.62 -4.16
N ILE A 134 4.53 -2.23 -3.32
CA ILE A 134 4.69 -3.64 -2.93
C ILE A 134 3.56 -4.46 -3.54
N LEU A 135 3.85 -5.66 -4.00
CA LEU A 135 2.85 -6.63 -4.41
C LEU A 135 2.76 -7.77 -3.39
N GLY A 136 1.62 -7.90 -2.74
CA GLY A 136 1.29 -9.09 -1.99
C GLY A 136 0.61 -10.12 -2.89
N ILE A 137 1.10 -11.34 -2.89
CA ILE A 137 0.61 -12.44 -3.73
C ILE A 137 0.22 -13.61 -2.84
N GLY A 138 -1.00 -14.10 -3.01
CA GLY A 138 -1.48 -15.31 -2.37
C GLY A 138 -1.67 -16.42 -3.39
N ILE A 139 -1.14 -17.61 -3.14
CA ILE A 139 -1.17 -18.74 -4.05
C ILE A 139 -1.79 -19.95 -3.36
N GLY A 140 -2.82 -20.53 -3.97
CA GLY A 140 -3.46 -21.74 -3.45
C GLY A 140 -4.63 -21.47 -2.50
N GLY A 141 -5.06 -22.50 -1.78
CA GLY A 141 -6.26 -22.47 -0.96
C GLY A 141 -7.53 -22.32 -1.78
N THR A 142 -8.46 -21.56 -1.24
CA THR A 142 -9.70 -21.12 -1.87
C THR A 142 -9.57 -19.65 -2.33
N ALA A 143 -10.58 -19.13 -3.03
CA ALA A 143 -10.54 -17.76 -3.55
C ALA A 143 -10.30 -16.73 -2.44
N GLU A 144 -11.09 -16.79 -1.36
CA GLU A 144 -10.97 -15.89 -0.22
C GLU A 144 -9.65 -16.09 0.54
N LYS A 145 -9.13 -17.34 0.64
CA LYS A 145 -7.85 -17.61 1.29
C LYS A 145 -6.69 -17.01 0.51
N ALA A 146 -6.69 -17.12 -0.82
CA ALA A 146 -5.66 -16.49 -1.67
C ALA A 146 -5.68 -14.96 -1.53
N MET A 147 -6.86 -14.34 -1.52
CA MET A 147 -7.00 -12.90 -1.33
C MET A 147 -6.53 -12.45 0.07
N LEU A 148 -6.88 -13.21 1.12
CA LEU A 148 -6.44 -12.92 2.48
C LEU A 148 -4.91 -13.04 2.60
N MET A 149 -4.32 -14.12 2.08
CA MET A 149 -2.87 -14.30 2.08
C MET A 149 -2.13 -13.18 1.32
N ALA A 150 -2.66 -12.74 0.18
CA ALA A 150 -2.10 -11.60 -0.54
C ALA A 150 -2.15 -10.30 0.29
N LYS A 151 -3.22 -10.10 1.07
CA LYS A 151 -3.34 -8.96 1.99
C LYS A 151 -2.37 -9.06 3.16
N GLU A 152 -2.28 -10.20 3.81
CA GLU A 152 -1.37 -10.45 4.92
C GLU A 152 0.10 -10.32 4.49
N ALA A 153 0.44 -10.80 3.29
CA ALA A 153 1.79 -10.70 2.74
C ALA A 153 2.28 -9.24 2.65
N LEU A 154 1.38 -8.29 2.39
CA LEU A 154 1.72 -6.86 2.35
C LEU A 154 2.15 -6.29 3.71
N LEU A 155 1.79 -6.93 4.82
CA LEU A 155 2.11 -6.47 6.17
C LEU A 155 3.50 -6.88 6.64
N GLU A 156 4.18 -7.74 5.87
CA GLU A 156 5.54 -8.17 6.15
C GLU A 156 6.55 -7.07 5.83
N HIS A 157 7.69 -7.09 6.52
CA HIS A 157 8.78 -6.15 6.27
C HIS A 157 9.31 -6.22 4.84
N ILE A 158 9.70 -5.08 4.29
CA ILE A 158 10.42 -5.01 3.01
C ILE A 158 11.82 -5.57 3.24
N ASP A 159 12.13 -6.70 2.60
CA ASP A 159 13.39 -7.44 2.80
C ASP A 159 13.97 -7.99 1.49
N ILE A 160 13.51 -7.53 0.34
CA ILE A 160 13.92 -8.07 -0.96
C ILE A 160 15.44 -7.95 -1.18
N HIS A 161 16.05 -6.86 -0.71
CA HIS A 161 17.51 -6.68 -0.84
C HIS A 161 18.29 -7.63 0.06
N GLU A 162 17.79 -7.93 1.24
CA GLU A 162 18.36 -8.96 2.11
C GLU A 162 18.25 -10.34 1.46
N LEU A 163 17.08 -10.62 0.87
CA LEU A 163 16.85 -11.86 0.14
C LEU A 163 17.77 -11.99 -1.09
N GLN A 164 18.02 -10.90 -1.82
CA GLN A 164 18.97 -10.90 -2.94
C GLN A 164 20.39 -11.23 -2.50
N VAL A 165 20.81 -10.77 -1.33
CA VAL A 165 22.15 -11.04 -0.77
C VAL A 165 22.24 -12.45 -0.21
N LYS A 166 21.22 -12.89 0.52
CA LYS A 166 21.16 -14.22 1.14
C LYS A 166 21.00 -15.33 0.10
N GLY A 167 20.24 -15.07 -0.95
CA GLY A 167 19.73 -16.07 -1.89
C GLY A 167 18.49 -16.78 -1.40
N ALA A 168 17.75 -17.39 -2.34
CA ALA A 168 16.53 -18.11 -2.05
C ALA A 168 16.80 -19.48 -1.41
N GLU A 169 16.06 -19.82 -0.36
CA GLU A 169 16.12 -21.11 0.33
C GLU A 169 14.90 -22.01 0.05
N ASN A 170 13.86 -21.44 -0.53
CA ASN A 170 12.61 -22.14 -0.84
C ASN A 170 11.94 -21.58 -2.11
N ARG A 171 10.93 -22.29 -2.60
CA ARG A 171 10.25 -21.94 -3.85
C ARG A 171 9.59 -20.56 -3.82
N ASN A 172 9.06 -20.13 -2.70
CA ASN A 172 8.43 -18.80 -2.60
C ASN A 172 9.47 -17.68 -2.71
N GLU A 173 10.63 -17.86 -2.11
CA GLU A 173 11.74 -16.90 -2.20
C GLU A 173 12.33 -16.85 -3.62
N GLU A 174 12.48 -18.01 -4.31
CA GLU A 174 12.85 -18.04 -5.73
C GLU A 174 11.87 -17.25 -6.58
N LEU A 175 10.57 -17.47 -6.35
CA LEU A 175 9.50 -16.82 -7.10
C LEU A 175 9.45 -15.31 -6.80
N ARG A 176 9.74 -14.89 -5.56
CA ARG A 176 9.85 -13.47 -5.19
C ARG A 176 10.97 -12.79 -5.98
N LEU A 177 12.17 -13.37 -6.01
CA LEU A 177 13.29 -12.82 -6.77
C LEU A 177 12.99 -12.76 -8.28
N GLU A 178 12.47 -13.85 -8.85
CA GLU A 178 12.12 -13.90 -10.26
C GLU A 178 11.09 -12.82 -10.64
N LEU A 179 10.03 -12.67 -9.83
CA LEU A 179 8.99 -11.67 -10.07
C LEU A 179 9.48 -10.25 -9.83
N PHE A 180 10.34 -10.03 -8.84
CA PHE A 180 10.92 -8.72 -8.58
C PHE A 180 11.67 -8.19 -9.80
N ASP A 181 12.54 -9.02 -10.37
CA ASP A 181 13.31 -8.65 -11.56
C ASP A 181 12.40 -8.45 -12.78
N LYS A 182 11.50 -9.39 -13.04
CA LYS A 182 10.62 -9.34 -14.22
C LYS A 182 9.59 -8.21 -14.18
N VAL A 183 9.02 -7.91 -13.01
CA VAL A 183 8.07 -6.81 -12.86
C VAL A 183 8.77 -5.46 -13.00
N ASN A 184 9.97 -5.31 -12.45
CA ASN A 184 10.77 -4.10 -12.64
C ASN A 184 11.18 -3.93 -14.11
N ALA A 185 11.50 -5.03 -14.82
CA ALA A 185 11.82 -5.01 -16.24
C ALA A 185 10.63 -4.58 -17.15
N LEU A 186 9.39 -4.56 -16.64
CA LEU A 186 8.26 -3.97 -17.38
C LEU A 186 8.39 -2.45 -17.61
N GLY A 187 9.27 -1.78 -16.84
CA GLY A 187 9.56 -0.36 -17.03
C GLY A 187 8.39 0.59 -16.74
N ILE A 188 7.37 0.15 -15.98
CA ILE A 188 6.19 0.96 -15.65
C ILE A 188 6.61 2.19 -14.82
N GLY A 189 7.49 1.98 -13.83
CA GLY A 189 8.11 3.06 -13.07
C GLY A 189 7.17 3.86 -12.19
N ALA A 190 7.71 4.93 -11.63
CA ALA A 190 6.98 5.81 -10.72
C ALA A 190 5.72 6.41 -11.38
N GLN A 191 4.58 6.24 -10.73
CA GLN A 191 3.27 6.70 -11.20
C GLN A 191 2.87 6.23 -12.61
N GLY A 192 3.52 5.17 -13.11
CA GLY A 192 3.27 4.66 -14.47
C GLY A 192 3.88 5.52 -15.59
N LEU A 193 4.80 6.40 -15.25
CA LEU A 193 5.44 7.34 -16.20
C LEU A 193 6.74 6.79 -16.81
N GLY A 194 7.05 5.53 -16.55
CA GLY A 194 8.31 4.91 -16.96
C GLY A 194 9.39 4.98 -15.88
N GLY A 195 10.31 4.04 -15.90
CA GLY A 195 11.45 4.00 -14.98
C GLY A 195 11.85 2.58 -14.59
N LEU A 196 12.95 2.49 -13.86
CA LEU A 196 13.58 1.23 -13.49
C LEU A 196 12.90 0.52 -12.31
N THR A 197 12.13 1.25 -11.51
CA THR A 197 11.51 0.72 -10.29
C THR A 197 9.99 0.78 -10.40
N THR A 198 9.37 -0.37 -10.57
CA THR A 198 7.91 -0.57 -10.56
C THR A 198 7.46 -1.13 -9.21
N VAL A 199 8.25 -2.04 -8.63
CA VAL A 199 8.00 -2.61 -7.30
C VAL A 199 9.21 -2.41 -6.40
N LEU A 200 8.92 -2.18 -5.11
CA LEU A 200 9.90 -2.08 -4.03
C LEU A 200 10.14 -3.45 -3.37
N ASP A 201 9.14 -4.30 -3.37
CA ASP A 201 9.20 -5.69 -2.92
C ASP A 201 8.05 -6.51 -3.50
N ILE A 202 8.21 -7.81 -3.50
CA ILE A 202 7.17 -8.82 -3.79
C ILE A 202 7.12 -9.78 -2.63
N LYS A 203 5.94 -9.91 -2.01
CA LYS A 203 5.68 -10.80 -0.89
C LYS A 203 4.74 -11.92 -1.32
N ILE A 204 5.06 -13.15 -0.95
CA ILE A 204 4.28 -14.33 -1.38
C ILE A 204 3.95 -15.19 -0.17
N LYS A 205 2.67 -15.53 -0.06
CA LYS A 205 2.19 -16.60 0.83
C LYS A 205 1.49 -17.67 0.01
N ASP A 206 1.66 -18.91 0.40
CA ASP A 206 1.01 -20.04 -0.26
C ASP A 206 0.26 -20.94 0.72
N TYR A 207 -0.68 -21.70 0.17
CA TYR A 207 -1.47 -22.67 0.91
C TYR A 207 -1.81 -23.86 0.02
N PRO A 208 -1.87 -25.08 0.56
CA PRO A 208 -2.31 -26.24 -0.21
C PRO A 208 -3.65 -26.00 -0.92
N SER A 209 -3.74 -26.39 -2.20
CA SER A 209 -4.92 -26.18 -3.03
C SER A 209 -5.49 -27.49 -3.57
N HIS A 210 -6.74 -27.44 -4.04
CA HIS A 210 -7.35 -28.57 -4.71
C HIS A 210 -6.61 -28.89 -6.00
N ALA A 211 -6.46 -30.19 -6.33
CA ALA A 211 -5.71 -30.66 -7.49
C ALA A 211 -6.23 -30.11 -8.84
N ALA A 212 -7.51 -29.70 -8.91
CA ALA A 212 -8.14 -29.25 -10.14
C ALA A 212 -7.87 -27.76 -10.48
N ASN A 213 -7.37 -26.97 -9.53
CA ASN A 213 -7.23 -25.53 -9.73
C ASN A 213 -6.11 -24.92 -8.88
N LYS A 214 -5.76 -23.68 -9.20
CA LYS A 214 -4.77 -22.88 -8.51
C LYS A 214 -5.30 -21.46 -8.32
N ALA A 215 -5.78 -21.15 -7.13
CA ALA A 215 -6.19 -19.80 -6.78
C ALA A 215 -4.97 -18.88 -6.72
N VAL A 216 -5.01 -17.72 -7.37
CA VAL A 216 -3.93 -16.72 -7.31
C VAL A 216 -4.54 -15.34 -7.15
N ALA A 217 -4.03 -14.59 -6.18
CA ALA A 217 -4.43 -13.22 -5.91
C ALA A 217 -3.23 -12.29 -5.91
N ILE A 218 -3.41 -11.05 -6.36
CA ILE A 218 -2.43 -9.96 -6.23
C ILE A 218 -3.14 -8.78 -5.57
N ILE A 219 -2.59 -8.28 -4.50
CA ILE A 219 -3.01 -7.03 -3.88
C ILE A 219 -1.82 -6.08 -3.86
N PRO A 220 -1.86 -4.96 -4.61
CA PRO A 220 -0.78 -3.97 -4.57
C PRO A 220 -0.93 -3.06 -3.36
N ASN A 221 0.19 -2.53 -2.88
CA ASN A 221 0.26 -1.41 -1.94
C ASN A 221 1.21 -0.34 -2.50
N CYS A 222 0.86 0.93 -2.38
CA CYS A 222 1.73 2.01 -2.83
C CYS A 222 2.91 2.23 -1.87
N ALA A 223 3.87 3.07 -2.25
CA ALA A 223 5.01 3.43 -1.40
C ALA A 223 4.61 4.09 -0.07
N ALA A 224 3.38 4.63 0.03
CA ALA A 224 2.84 5.18 1.28
C ALA A 224 2.42 4.06 2.23
N THR A 225 3.39 3.31 2.73
CA THR A 225 3.20 2.20 3.65
C THR A 225 3.00 2.75 5.07
N ARG A 226 1.86 2.44 5.67
CA ARG A 226 1.50 2.84 7.04
C ARG A 226 1.11 1.58 7.80
N HIS A 227 2.12 0.85 8.24
CA HIS A 227 1.98 -0.42 8.96
C HIS A 227 2.55 -0.28 10.36
N ALA A 228 1.91 -0.93 11.32
CA ALA A 228 2.41 -1.13 12.66
C ALA A 228 2.20 -2.58 13.06
N HIS A 229 3.20 -3.15 13.72
CA HIS A 229 3.15 -4.48 14.29
C HIS A 229 3.47 -4.41 15.78
N PHE A 230 2.69 -5.09 16.60
CA PHE A 230 2.92 -5.18 18.04
C PHE A 230 2.29 -6.42 18.67
N GLU A 231 2.78 -6.79 19.85
CA GLU A 231 2.25 -7.87 20.67
C GLU A 231 1.70 -7.34 21.98
N LEU A 232 0.59 -7.92 22.41
CA LEU A 232 0.02 -7.73 23.75
C LEU A 232 0.21 -9.01 24.55
N ASP A 233 0.87 -8.91 25.71
CA ASP A 233 1.16 -10.03 26.61
C ASP A 233 0.54 -9.85 28.01
N GLY A 234 -0.25 -8.79 28.18
CA GLY A 234 -0.88 -8.44 29.47
C GLY A 234 0.00 -7.56 30.38
N SER A 235 1.20 -7.19 29.96
CA SER A 235 2.11 -6.35 30.78
C SER A 235 1.74 -4.86 30.79
N GLY A 236 0.83 -4.44 29.92
CA GLY A 236 0.39 -3.05 29.81
C GLY A 236 0.32 -2.53 28.39
N PRO A 237 0.22 -1.19 28.22
CA PRO A 237 0.17 -0.56 26.90
C PRO A 237 1.48 -0.76 26.13
N VAL A 238 1.36 -1.06 24.83
CA VAL A 238 2.51 -1.11 23.93
C VAL A 238 2.95 0.33 23.60
N GLN A 239 4.26 0.57 23.67
CA GLN A 239 4.87 1.78 23.13
C GLN A 239 5.58 1.41 21.83
N LEU A 240 5.24 2.12 20.76
CA LEU A 240 5.94 2.02 19.47
C LEU A 240 6.91 3.20 19.39
N ASP A 241 8.18 2.89 19.18
CA ASP A 241 9.17 3.93 18.97
C ASP A 241 8.90 4.67 17.65
N PRO A 242 8.95 6.00 17.63
CA PRO A 242 8.84 6.75 16.40
C PRO A 242 10.02 6.43 15.47
N PRO A 243 9.83 6.45 14.15
CA PRO A 243 10.93 6.23 13.21
C PRO A 243 12.05 7.25 13.45
N ASN A 244 13.29 6.78 13.54
CA ASN A 244 14.43 7.67 13.63
C ASN A 244 14.67 8.36 12.28
N LEU A 245 14.66 9.69 12.25
CA LEU A 245 14.87 10.47 11.03
C LEU A 245 16.27 10.28 10.43
N GLU A 246 17.24 9.89 11.24
CA GLU A 246 18.62 9.64 10.79
C GLU A 246 18.76 8.34 9.99
N ASP A 247 17.80 7.42 10.08
CA ASP A 247 17.79 6.19 9.29
C ASP A 247 17.47 6.45 7.81
N TRP A 248 16.94 7.63 7.47
CA TRP A 248 16.69 8.01 6.10
C TRP A 248 17.86 8.79 5.50
N PRO A 249 18.43 8.33 4.37
CA PRO A 249 19.56 8.99 3.76
C PRO A 249 19.22 10.42 3.33
N ASP A 250 20.17 11.30 3.51
CA ASP A 250 20.14 12.63 2.86
C ASP A 250 20.45 12.43 1.38
N ILE A 251 19.44 12.60 0.56
CA ILE A 251 19.61 12.55 -0.89
C ILE A 251 19.89 13.97 -1.36
N THR A 252 21.13 14.21 -1.76
CA THR A 252 21.50 15.40 -2.52
C THR A 252 21.22 15.15 -3.99
N TRP A 253 20.38 15.97 -4.58
CA TRP A 253 20.14 15.94 -6.01
C TRP A 253 21.03 16.97 -6.71
N GLU A 254 21.96 16.49 -7.51
CA GLU A 254 22.74 17.35 -8.36
C GLU A 254 21.84 17.83 -9.51
N GLN A 255 21.68 19.15 -9.61
CA GLN A 255 20.90 19.73 -10.68
C GLN A 255 21.73 19.71 -11.96
N ASP A 256 21.21 19.08 -12.99
CA ASP A 256 21.75 19.22 -14.34
C ASP A 256 21.49 20.66 -14.81
N GLU A 257 22.57 21.38 -15.19
CA GLU A 257 22.49 22.77 -15.68
C GLU A 257 21.70 22.87 -17.00
N SER A 258 21.53 21.77 -17.72
CA SER A 258 20.76 21.72 -18.97
C SER A 258 19.25 21.74 -18.76
N VAL A 259 18.76 21.56 -17.53
CA VAL A 259 17.33 21.53 -17.22
C VAL A 259 16.72 22.93 -17.25
N GLY A 260 15.68 23.09 -18.05
CA GLY A 260 14.94 24.36 -18.17
C GLY A 260 14.28 24.75 -16.83
N ARG A 261 14.43 25.99 -16.40
CA ARG A 261 13.79 26.54 -15.20
C ARG A 261 12.59 27.38 -15.58
N VAL A 262 11.43 27.09 -15.03
CA VAL A 262 10.18 27.79 -15.34
C VAL A 262 9.54 28.29 -14.06
N ASN A 263 9.17 29.55 -14.04
CA ASN A 263 8.35 30.14 -12.98
C ASN A 263 6.89 30.19 -13.44
N LEU A 264 6.05 29.37 -12.83
CA LEU A 264 4.63 29.24 -13.18
C LEU A 264 3.82 30.52 -12.92
N ASP A 265 4.29 31.41 -12.04
CA ASP A 265 3.59 32.66 -11.76
C ASP A 265 3.80 33.70 -12.89
N THR A 266 4.80 33.50 -13.76
CA THR A 266 5.18 34.45 -14.82
C THR A 266 5.25 33.81 -16.22
N VAL A 267 5.12 32.48 -16.33
CA VAL A 267 5.17 31.76 -17.61
C VAL A 267 4.06 32.24 -18.55
N THR A 268 4.38 32.44 -19.81
CA THR A 268 3.41 32.84 -20.83
C THR A 268 3.03 31.64 -21.72
N GLN A 269 1.94 31.75 -22.45
CA GLN A 269 1.56 30.74 -23.44
C GLN A 269 2.65 30.56 -24.52
N ALA A 270 3.29 31.64 -24.94
CA ALA A 270 4.37 31.56 -25.89
C ALA A 270 5.59 30.78 -25.39
N ASP A 271 5.86 30.82 -24.07
CA ASP A 271 6.92 30.01 -23.47
C ASP A 271 6.52 28.52 -23.48
N ILE A 272 5.27 28.22 -23.18
CA ILE A 272 4.74 26.83 -23.16
C ILE A 272 4.77 26.21 -24.57
N GLU A 273 4.45 26.99 -25.60
CA GLU A 273 4.45 26.54 -27.01
C GLU A 273 5.85 26.13 -27.53
N GLN A 274 6.90 26.54 -26.83
CA GLN A 274 8.27 26.15 -27.16
C GLN A 274 8.68 24.79 -26.60
N TRP A 275 7.95 24.28 -25.61
CA TRP A 275 8.26 23.01 -24.97
C TRP A 275 7.96 21.83 -25.88
N LYS A 276 8.80 20.81 -25.79
CA LYS A 276 8.67 19.58 -26.57
C LYS A 276 8.43 18.39 -25.67
N PRO A 277 7.70 17.39 -26.13
CA PRO A 277 7.61 16.11 -25.42
C PRO A 277 9.02 15.54 -25.14
N GLY A 278 9.30 15.24 -23.87
CA GLY A 278 10.61 14.76 -23.42
C GLY A 278 11.51 15.83 -22.79
N ASP A 279 11.15 17.11 -22.87
CA ASP A 279 11.88 18.16 -22.15
C ASP A 279 11.74 17.97 -20.63
N THR A 280 12.85 18.16 -19.92
CA THR A 280 12.86 18.19 -18.46
C THR A 280 12.83 19.62 -17.96
N LEU A 281 11.84 19.96 -17.13
CA LEU A 281 11.64 21.31 -16.61
C LEU A 281 11.58 21.30 -15.08
N LEU A 282 12.26 22.26 -14.46
CA LEU A 282 12.12 22.57 -13.04
C LEU A 282 11.09 23.68 -12.86
N LEU A 283 9.93 23.31 -12.32
CA LEU A 283 8.82 24.24 -12.12
C LEU A 283 8.91 24.86 -10.72
N SER A 284 8.77 26.19 -10.64
CA SER A 284 8.60 26.95 -9.41
C SER A 284 7.35 27.83 -9.51
N GLY A 285 6.80 28.27 -8.36
CA GLY A 285 5.57 29.07 -8.33
C GLY A 285 4.35 28.29 -7.86
N LYS A 286 3.17 28.88 -8.04
CA LYS A 286 1.89 28.27 -7.60
C LYS A 286 1.42 27.22 -8.60
N MET A 287 1.13 26.05 -8.08
CA MET A 287 0.55 24.95 -8.86
C MET A 287 -0.67 24.40 -8.15
N LEU A 288 -1.77 24.24 -8.87
CA LEU A 288 -2.97 23.60 -8.38
C LEU A 288 -2.96 22.13 -8.81
N THR A 289 -3.24 21.26 -7.88
CA THR A 289 -3.39 19.84 -8.15
C THR A 289 -4.86 19.44 -8.12
N GLY A 290 -5.28 18.65 -9.09
CA GLY A 290 -6.64 18.14 -9.17
C GLY A 290 -6.66 16.71 -9.68
N ARG A 291 -7.66 15.94 -9.25
CA ARG A 291 -7.96 14.60 -9.77
C ARG A 291 -9.36 14.59 -10.38
N ASP A 292 -9.87 13.42 -10.65
CA ASP A 292 -11.09 13.15 -11.43
C ASP A 292 -12.26 14.08 -11.11
N ALA A 293 -12.55 14.32 -9.83
CA ALA A 293 -13.65 15.20 -9.41
C ALA A 293 -13.38 16.68 -9.75
N ALA A 294 -12.13 17.13 -9.72
CA ALA A 294 -11.76 18.48 -10.11
C ALA A 294 -11.84 18.64 -11.62
N HIS A 295 -11.33 17.67 -12.39
CA HIS A 295 -11.44 17.65 -13.84
C HIS A 295 -12.88 17.64 -14.31
N LYS A 296 -13.75 16.79 -13.69
CA LYS A 296 -15.17 16.80 -13.99
C LYS A 296 -15.81 18.17 -13.77
N LYS A 297 -15.54 18.81 -12.62
CA LYS A 297 -16.05 20.16 -12.34
C LYS A 297 -15.58 21.20 -13.35
N MET A 298 -14.31 21.13 -13.79
CA MET A 298 -13.79 22.01 -14.83
C MET A 298 -14.52 21.79 -16.16
N THR A 299 -14.75 20.53 -16.55
CA THR A 299 -15.49 20.20 -17.76
C THR A 299 -16.97 20.62 -17.69
N ASP A 300 -17.59 20.54 -16.51
CA ASP A 300 -18.98 20.95 -16.31
C ASP A 300 -19.15 22.51 -16.34
N ILE A 301 -18.07 23.27 -16.22
CA ILE A 301 -18.04 24.74 -16.27
C ILE A 301 -17.75 25.27 -17.68
N LEU A 302 -17.01 24.52 -18.48
CA LEU A 302 -16.67 24.84 -19.88
C LEU A 302 -17.83 24.51 -20.84
#